data_30427168218b6e3eaad85dbaae3ee077
#
_entry.id   30427168218b6e3eaad85dbaae3ee077
#
_cell.length_a   1.000
_cell.length_b   1.000
_cell.length_c   1.000
_cell.angle_alpha   90.00
_cell.angle_beta   90.00
_cell.angle_gamma   90.00
#
_symmetry.space_group_name_H-M   'P 1'
#
loop_
_entity.id
_entity.type
_entity.pdbx_description
1 polymer ?
#
loop_
_entity_poly.entity_id
_entity_poly.type
_entity_poly.pdbx_seq_one_letter_code
_entity_poly.pdbx_strand_id
1 'polypeptide(L)'
;MRRTQPGLIMALAHHFWKFLSLRGEWKLMPDSIWFVWIAMIVASVGGMTEQLVRGRSLGLAIISTLVWIGFIVTRSMKGRVLNRRLAAALALLSIAIQGLLILSTWIPACEWPIAIWSGIAVMHLLSQANSDGATGAWR
;
A
#
# COMPACT_ATOMS: atom_id res chain seq x y z
N MET A 1 -21.94 -31.51 -0.29
CA MET A 1 -21.68 -30.20 -0.94
C MET A 1 -20.28 -29.72 -0.57
N ARG A 2 -19.37 -29.74 -1.52
CA ARG A 2 -18.05 -29.17 -1.32
C ARG A 2 -18.22 -27.64 -1.32
N ARG A 3 -18.03 -27.00 -0.17
CA ARG A 3 -17.86 -25.54 -0.13
C ARG A 3 -16.58 -25.24 -0.89
N THR A 4 -16.72 -24.75 -2.11
CA THR A 4 -15.60 -24.18 -2.85
C THR A 4 -15.10 -22.99 -2.05
N GLN A 5 -13.95 -23.15 -1.39
CA GLN A 5 -13.29 -22.00 -0.77
C GLN A 5 -13.00 -21.00 -1.87
N PRO A 6 -13.34 -19.72 -1.67
CA PRO A 6 -12.95 -18.70 -2.64
C PRO A 6 -11.44 -18.76 -2.80
N GLY A 7 -10.97 -18.86 -4.05
CA GLY A 7 -9.54 -18.96 -4.34
C GLY A 7 -8.78 -17.78 -3.75
N LEU A 8 -7.49 -17.96 -3.48
CA LEU A 8 -6.58 -16.92 -2.96
C LEU A 8 -6.71 -15.60 -3.71
N ILE A 9 -6.92 -15.67 -5.02
CA ILE A 9 -7.12 -14.50 -5.91
C ILE A 9 -8.40 -13.73 -5.55
N MET A 10 -9.50 -14.41 -5.26
CA MET A 10 -10.75 -13.75 -4.85
C MET A 10 -10.61 -13.12 -3.47
N ALA A 11 -9.93 -13.77 -2.54
CA ALA A 11 -9.66 -13.21 -1.23
C ALA A 11 -8.79 -11.94 -1.33
N LEU A 12 -7.73 -11.98 -2.12
CA LEU A 12 -6.89 -10.81 -2.41
C LEU A 12 -7.68 -9.69 -3.08
N ALA A 13 -8.48 -9.99 -4.10
CA ALA A 13 -9.32 -9.02 -4.79
C ALA A 13 -10.33 -8.36 -3.83
N HIS A 14 -10.91 -9.13 -2.92
CA HIS A 14 -11.83 -8.60 -1.91
C HIS A 14 -11.12 -7.66 -0.92
N HIS A 15 -9.92 -8.01 -0.47
CA HIS A 15 -9.10 -7.15 0.38
C HIS A 15 -8.68 -5.87 -0.36
N PHE A 16 -8.24 -5.98 -1.61
CA PHE A 16 -7.95 -4.81 -2.45
C PHE A 16 -9.15 -3.90 -2.62
N TRP A 17 -10.33 -4.46 -2.86
CA TRP A 17 -11.56 -3.69 -2.97
C TRP A 17 -11.90 -2.94 -1.68
N LYS A 18 -11.73 -3.57 -0.52
CA LYS A 18 -11.91 -2.91 0.77
C LYS A 18 -10.93 -1.73 0.96
N PHE A 19 -9.68 -1.91 0.57
CA PHE A 19 -8.70 -0.81 0.62
C PHE A 19 -9.04 0.31 -0.35
N LEU A 20 -9.43 -0.01 -1.56
CA LEU A 20 -9.85 0.98 -2.57
C LEU A 20 -11.07 1.77 -2.14
N SER A 21 -12.01 1.16 -1.41
CA SER A 21 -13.20 1.81 -0.87
C SER A 21 -12.99 2.53 0.47
N LEU A 22 -11.75 2.64 0.95
CA LEU A 22 -11.39 3.22 2.25
C LEU A 22 -12.05 2.51 3.46
N ARG A 23 -12.51 1.29 3.27
CA ARG A 23 -13.16 0.46 4.30
C ARG A 23 -12.24 -0.60 4.89
N GLY A 24 -11.00 -0.69 4.39
CA GLY A 24 -10.02 -1.65 4.88
C GLY A 24 -9.47 -1.26 6.24
N GLU A 25 -9.35 -2.23 7.13
CA GLU A 25 -8.67 -2.07 8.42
C GLU A 25 -7.27 -2.67 8.33
N TRP A 26 -6.25 -1.91 8.71
CA TRP A 26 -4.87 -2.39 8.70
C TRP A 26 -4.64 -3.55 9.68
N LYS A 27 -5.48 -3.67 10.73
CA LYS A 27 -5.42 -4.75 11.72
C LYS A 27 -5.73 -6.12 11.15
N LEU A 28 -6.44 -6.19 10.02
CA LEU A 28 -6.79 -7.45 9.36
C LEU A 28 -5.64 -8.01 8.50
N MET A 29 -4.54 -7.28 8.39
CA MET A 29 -3.37 -7.72 7.64
C MET A 29 -2.64 -8.85 8.37
N PRO A 30 -2.04 -9.81 7.62
CA PRO A 30 -1.23 -10.85 8.20
C PRO A 30 -0.06 -10.27 9.00
N ASP A 31 0.16 -10.79 10.22
CA ASP A 31 1.31 -10.48 11.04
C ASP A 31 2.48 -11.40 10.68
N SER A 32 2.97 -11.29 9.45
CA SER A 32 4.07 -12.10 8.91
C SER A 32 5.15 -11.21 8.33
N ILE A 33 6.37 -11.40 8.80
CA ILE A 33 7.52 -10.66 8.25
C ILE A 33 7.76 -10.99 6.77
N TRP A 34 7.52 -12.21 6.37
CA TRP A 34 7.65 -12.64 4.99
C TRP A 34 6.65 -11.93 4.08
N PHE A 35 5.42 -11.78 4.55
CA PHE A 35 4.39 -11.05 3.82
C PHE A 35 4.78 -9.57 3.63
N VAL A 36 5.31 -8.93 4.68
CA VAL A 36 5.82 -7.54 4.60
C VAL A 36 6.94 -7.44 3.57
N TRP A 37 7.92 -8.34 3.60
CA TRP A 37 9.02 -8.33 2.63
C TRP A 37 8.53 -8.49 1.20
N ILE A 38 7.66 -9.45 0.93
CA ILE A 38 7.09 -9.68 -0.39
C ILE A 38 6.32 -8.43 -0.86
N ALA A 39 5.45 -7.88 -0.01
CA ALA A 39 4.68 -6.69 -0.32
C ALA A 39 5.58 -5.48 -0.60
N MET A 40 6.65 -5.29 0.19
CA MET A 40 7.62 -4.21 -0.03
C MET A 40 8.41 -4.37 -1.32
N ILE A 41 8.81 -5.59 -1.68
CA ILE A 41 9.50 -5.87 -2.95
C ILE A 41 8.57 -5.58 -4.12
N VAL A 42 7.33 -6.05 -4.09
CA VAL A 42 6.35 -5.80 -5.14
C VAL A 42 6.03 -4.31 -5.26
N ALA A 43 5.87 -3.60 -4.14
CA ALA A 43 5.66 -2.16 -4.12
C ALA A 43 6.87 -1.40 -4.72
N SER A 44 8.08 -1.84 -4.43
CA SER A 44 9.31 -1.24 -4.97
C SER A 44 9.40 -1.42 -6.50
N VAL A 45 9.16 -2.63 -6.98
CA VAL A 45 9.14 -2.93 -8.42
C VAL A 45 8.04 -2.13 -9.12
N GLY A 46 6.84 -2.07 -8.54
CA GLY A 46 5.73 -1.29 -9.06
C GLY A 46 6.05 0.20 -9.12
N GLY A 47 6.66 0.76 -8.08
CA GLY A 47 7.08 2.16 -8.04
C GLY A 47 8.14 2.51 -9.08
N MET A 48 9.13 1.64 -9.25
CA MET A 48 10.13 1.82 -10.32
C MET A 48 9.48 1.73 -11.70
N THR A 49 8.62 0.76 -11.93
CA THR A 49 7.91 0.59 -13.19
C THR A 49 7.07 1.82 -13.53
N GLU A 50 6.32 2.33 -12.56
CA GLU A 50 5.50 3.54 -12.73
C GLU A 50 6.34 4.73 -13.15
N GLN A 51 7.48 4.97 -12.48
CA GLN A 51 8.37 6.08 -12.81
C GLN A 51 8.97 5.95 -14.21
N LEU A 52 9.39 4.74 -14.60
CA LEU A 52 9.96 4.47 -15.91
C LEU A 52 8.92 4.60 -17.04
N VAL A 53 7.69 4.14 -16.82
CA VAL A 53 6.59 4.30 -17.77
C VAL A 53 6.26 5.76 -18.02
N ARG A 54 6.43 6.62 -16.99
CA ARG A 54 6.28 8.07 -17.11
C ARG A 54 7.49 8.77 -17.78
N GLY A 55 8.49 8.02 -18.23
CA GLY A 55 9.65 8.56 -18.90
C GLY A 55 10.66 9.24 -17.97
N ARG A 56 10.61 8.97 -16.67
CA ARG A 56 11.58 9.50 -15.72
C ARG A 56 12.88 8.70 -15.77
N SER A 57 14.00 9.33 -15.42
CA SER A 57 15.30 8.68 -15.39
C SER A 57 15.34 7.56 -14.33
N LEU A 58 16.17 6.54 -14.57
CA LEU A 58 16.37 5.45 -13.62
C LEU A 58 16.83 5.95 -12.24
N GLY A 59 17.69 6.96 -12.19
CA GLY A 59 18.16 7.56 -10.95
C GLY A 59 17.02 8.16 -10.13
N LEU A 60 16.11 8.91 -10.75
CA LEU A 60 14.93 9.45 -10.09
C LEU A 60 13.96 8.36 -9.63
N ALA A 61 13.80 7.30 -10.43
CA ALA A 61 12.98 6.15 -10.05
C ALA A 61 13.50 5.47 -8.79
N ILE A 62 14.81 5.25 -8.71
CA ILE A 62 15.46 4.64 -7.53
C ILE A 62 15.30 5.53 -6.30
N ILE A 63 15.62 6.82 -6.41
CA ILE A 63 15.52 7.76 -5.28
C ILE A 63 14.09 7.85 -4.77
N SER A 64 13.13 8.03 -5.66
CA SER A 64 11.71 8.13 -5.32
C SER A 64 11.20 6.85 -4.62
N THR A 65 11.61 5.68 -5.10
CA THR A 65 11.26 4.40 -4.48
C THR A 65 11.88 4.26 -3.08
N LEU A 66 13.14 4.63 -2.90
CA LEU A 66 13.82 4.59 -1.60
C LEU A 66 13.18 5.56 -0.60
N VAL A 67 12.82 6.76 -1.02
CA VAL A 67 12.10 7.74 -0.19
C VAL A 67 10.75 7.18 0.26
N TRP A 68 10.03 6.54 -0.64
CA TRP A 68 8.73 5.94 -0.33
C TRP A 68 8.83 4.76 0.64
N ILE A 69 9.80 3.87 0.43
CA ILE A 69 10.08 2.77 1.37
C ILE A 69 10.46 3.33 2.75
N GLY A 70 11.33 4.32 2.80
CA GLY A 70 11.71 5.01 4.03
C GLY A 70 10.50 5.61 4.75
N PHE A 71 9.57 6.20 4.01
CA PHE A 71 8.32 6.71 4.54
C PHE A 71 7.46 5.59 5.17
N ILE A 72 7.26 4.48 4.45
CA ILE A 72 6.49 3.33 4.95
C ILE A 72 7.12 2.79 6.24
N VAL A 73 8.42 2.56 6.24
CA VAL A 73 9.14 2.03 7.40
C VAL A 73 9.02 2.98 8.59
N THR A 74 9.29 4.26 8.38
CA THR A 74 9.24 5.27 9.45
C THR A 74 7.85 5.39 10.06
N ARG A 75 6.81 5.39 9.24
CA ARG A 75 5.42 5.48 9.71
C ARG A 75 4.91 4.21 10.37
N SER A 76 5.49 3.07 10.01
CA SER A 76 5.13 1.77 10.60
C SER A 76 5.92 1.47 11.89
N MET A 77 6.93 2.24 12.20
CA MET A 77 7.71 2.05 13.43
C MET A 77 7.07 2.77 14.60
N LYS A 78 6.97 2.05 15.72
CA LYS A 78 6.66 2.61 17.04
C LYS A 78 7.86 2.38 17.95
N GLY A 79 8.63 3.44 18.18
CA GLY A 79 9.93 3.30 18.86
C GLY A 79 10.89 2.48 18.01
N ARG A 80 11.35 1.33 18.54
CA ARG A 80 12.27 0.41 17.84
C ARG A 80 11.58 -0.80 17.22
N VAL A 81 10.25 -0.90 17.33
CA VAL A 81 9.49 -2.06 16.86
C VAL A 81 8.70 -1.69 15.62
N LEU A 82 8.83 -2.52 14.57
CA LEU A 82 8.06 -2.38 13.35
C LEU A 82 6.66 -3.00 13.51
N ASN A 83 5.62 -2.19 13.25
CA ASN A 83 4.27 -2.72 13.12
C ASN A 83 4.09 -3.37 11.73
N ARG A 84 4.22 -4.69 11.69
CA ARG A 84 4.18 -5.48 10.46
C ARG A 84 2.86 -5.34 9.70
N ARG A 85 1.75 -5.28 10.42
CA ARG A 85 0.42 -5.16 9.81
C ARG A 85 0.24 -3.81 9.13
N LEU A 86 0.69 -2.74 9.77
CA LEU A 86 0.63 -1.40 9.20
C LEU A 86 1.57 -1.27 7.99
N ALA A 87 2.78 -1.80 8.09
CA ALA A 87 3.73 -1.82 6.98
C ALA A 87 3.16 -2.59 5.78
N ALA A 88 2.56 -3.76 6.02
CA ALA A 88 1.89 -4.55 4.98
C ALA A 88 0.72 -3.78 4.35
N ALA A 89 -0.10 -3.12 5.15
CA ALA A 89 -1.23 -2.33 4.66
C ALA A 89 -0.77 -1.15 3.79
N LEU A 90 0.25 -0.42 4.22
CA LEU A 90 0.83 0.68 3.44
C LEU A 90 1.49 0.18 2.14
N ALA A 91 2.18 -0.96 2.18
CA ALA A 91 2.76 -1.55 0.98
C ALA A 91 1.70 -2.00 -0.03
N LEU A 92 0.63 -2.65 0.42
CA LEU A 92 -0.48 -3.05 -0.44
C LEU A 92 -1.22 -1.84 -1.03
N LEU A 93 -1.45 -0.82 -0.23
CA LEU A 93 -2.05 0.43 -0.71
C LEU A 93 -1.16 1.08 -1.76
N SER A 94 0.16 1.07 -1.56
CA SER A 94 1.13 1.57 -2.54
C SER A 94 1.06 0.80 -3.87
N ILE A 95 0.95 -0.52 -3.83
CA ILE A 95 0.79 -1.36 -5.03
C ILE A 95 -0.48 -0.96 -5.79
N ALA A 96 -1.60 -0.77 -5.09
CA ALA A 96 -2.85 -0.35 -5.68
C ALA A 96 -2.74 1.05 -6.33
N ILE A 97 -2.13 2.00 -5.64
CA ILE A 97 -1.90 3.37 -6.15
C ILE A 97 -1.03 3.33 -7.41
N GLN A 98 0.06 2.58 -7.37
CA GLN A 98 0.98 2.46 -8.51
C GLN A 98 0.32 1.82 -9.72
N GLY A 99 -0.49 0.79 -9.51
CA GLY A 99 -1.28 0.17 -10.57
C GLY A 99 -2.25 1.16 -11.23
N LEU A 100 -2.95 1.95 -10.42
CA LEU A 100 -3.86 3.00 -10.92
C LEU A 100 -3.11 4.12 -11.64
N LEU A 101 -1.94 4.52 -11.15
CA LEU A 101 -1.11 5.53 -11.79
C LEU A 101 -0.53 5.06 -13.12
N ILE A 102 -0.14 3.79 -13.23
CA ILE A 102 0.27 3.20 -14.51
C ILE A 102 -0.92 3.19 -15.49
N LEU A 103 -2.11 2.81 -15.03
CA LEU A 103 -3.31 2.84 -15.84
C LEU A 103 -3.66 4.27 -16.31
N SER A 104 -3.40 5.29 -15.48
CA SER A 104 -3.64 6.69 -15.81
C SER A 104 -2.76 7.22 -16.94
N THR A 105 -1.63 6.55 -17.25
CA THR A 105 -0.81 6.92 -18.41
C THR A 105 -1.53 6.67 -19.74
N TRP A 106 -2.49 5.76 -19.74
CA TRP A 106 -3.34 5.44 -20.90
C TRP A 106 -4.59 6.32 -20.96
N ILE A 107 -5.03 6.82 -19.81
CA ILE A 107 -6.21 7.69 -19.66
C ILE A 107 -5.82 8.91 -18.83
N PRO A 108 -5.23 9.95 -19.43
CA PRO A 108 -4.70 11.12 -18.70
C PRO A 108 -5.74 11.86 -17.83
N ALA A 109 -7.01 11.80 -18.21
CA ALA A 109 -8.09 12.42 -17.44
C ALA A 109 -8.26 11.84 -16.03
N CYS A 110 -7.80 10.60 -15.79
CA CYS A 110 -7.90 9.92 -14.50
C CYS A 110 -6.73 10.26 -13.54
N GLU A 111 -5.70 10.94 -13.99
CA GLU A 111 -4.48 11.18 -13.19
C GLU A 111 -4.79 12.00 -11.93
N TRP A 112 -5.46 13.11 -12.05
CA TRP A 112 -5.81 13.98 -10.93
C TRP A 112 -6.76 13.33 -9.91
N PRO A 113 -7.86 12.68 -10.34
CA PRO A 113 -8.72 11.95 -9.40
C PRO A 113 -7.97 10.84 -8.65
N ILE A 114 -7.09 10.10 -9.31
CA ILE A 114 -6.27 9.06 -8.68
C ILE A 114 -5.29 9.66 -7.68
N ALA A 115 -4.61 10.76 -8.02
CA ALA A 115 -3.68 11.42 -7.13
C ALA A 115 -4.37 11.93 -5.85
N ILE A 116 -5.53 12.57 -5.98
CA ILE A 116 -6.33 13.06 -4.85
C ILE A 116 -6.81 11.88 -3.99
N TRP A 117 -7.37 10.85 -4.60
CA TRP A 117 -7.80 9.64 -3.89
C TRP A 117 -6.66 8.98 -3.15
N SER A 118 -5.48 8.86 -3.77
CA SER A 118 -4.27 8.26 -3.18
C SER A 118 -3.85 9.02 -1.92
N GLY A 119 -3.84 10.33 -1.96
CA GLY A 119 -3.54 11.18 -0.81
C GLY A 119 -4.53 10.95 0.33
N ILE A 120 -5.81 10.94 0.02
CA ILE A 120 -6.89 10.69 0.99
C ILE A 120 -6.76 9.29 1.59
N ALA A 121 -6.49 8.27 0.77
CA ALA A 121 -6.35 6.88 1.22
C ALA A 121 -5.18 6.71 2.19
N VAL A 122 -4.02 7.27 1.87
CA VAL A 122 -2.85 7.24 2.76
C VAL A 122 -3.12 7.96 4.08
N MET A 123 -3.69 9.16 4.01
CA MET A 123 -4.02 9.94 5.21
C MET A 123 -5.06 9.25 6.08
N HIS A 124 -6.06 8.62 5.46
CA HIS A 124 -7.08 7.85 6.18
C HIS A 124 -6.46 6.67 6.94
N LEU A 125 -5.60 5.90 6.28
CA LEU A 125 -4.91 4.77 6.91
C LEU A 125 -4.01 5.22 8.06
N LEU A 126 -3.25 6.30 7.88
CA LEU A 126 -2.40 6.86 8.94
C LEU A 126 -3.22 7.42 10.09
N SER A 127 -4.36 8.04 9.82
CA SER A 127 -5.29 8.53 10.85
C SER A 127 -5.84 7.39 11.69
N GLN A 128 -6.25 6.29 11.08
CA GLN A 128 -6.67 5.09 11.80
C GLN A 128 -5.55 4.55 12.70
N ALA A 129 -4.33 4.44 12.17
CA ALA A 129 -3.19 3.96 12.93
C ALA A 129 -2.85 4.87 14.12
N ASN A 130 -2.95 6.17 13.96
CA ASN A 130 -2.73 7.13 15.06
C ASN A 130 -3.80 7.03 16.14
N SER A 131 -5.07 6.89 15.76
CA SER A 131 -6.18 6.71 16.71
C SER A 131 -6.02 5.41 17.50
N ASP A 132 -5.64 4.34 16.85
CA ASP A 132 -5.37 3.05 17.49
C ASP A 132 -4.14 3.11 18.39
N GLY A 133 -3.12 3.88 18.03
CA GLY A 133 -1.95 4.15 18.86
C GLY A 133 -2.30 4.90 20.14
N ALA A 134 -3.18 5.89 20.08
CA ALA A 134 -3.66 6.64 21.24
C ALA A 134 -4.49 5.78 22.20
N THR A 135 -5.24 4.79 21.68
CA THR A 135 -6.04 3.85 22.49
C THR A 135 -5.23 2.65 23.01
N GLY A 136 -3.95 2.54 22.69
CA GLY A 136 -3.10 1.42 23.07
C GLY A 136 -3.33 0.13 22.27
N ALA A 137 -4.08 0.17 21.18
CA ALA A 137 -4.39 -0.98 20.33
C ALA A 137 -3.18 -1.59 19.59
N TRP A 138 -2.03 -0.94 19.68
CA TRP A 138 -0.75 -1.41 19.13
C TRP A 138 -0.05 -2.46 20.01
N ARG A 139 -0.56 -2.74 21.16
CA ARG A 139 0.00 -3.69 22.12
C ARG A 139 -0.32 -5.13 21.76
#